data_88e8731394cc261c87b54036bca37a71
#
_entry.id   88e8731394cc261c87b54036bca37a71
#
_cell.length_a   1.000
_cell.length_b   1.000
_cell.length_c   1.000
_cell.angle_alpha   90.00
_cell.angle_beta   90.00
_cell.angle_gamma   90.00
#
_symmetry.space_group_name_H-M   'P 1'
#
loop_
_entity.id
_entity.type
_entity.pdbx_description
1 polymer ?
#
loop_
_entity_poly.entity_id
_entity_poly.type
_entity_poly.pdbx_seq_one_letter_code
_entity_poly.pdbx_strand_id
1 'polypeptide(L)'
;MPPINLLIKPASSNCNLRCKYCFYHSIADNREIKSYGLMEIDALETVVKKALIYADEMCTFSFQGGEPTLAGIDFFKKFIEFTNKYNTKNVIVNFALQTNGILINEEWAEFLFRNNFLVGISLDGPKDIHNTHRIDVKNSGTFNKVMKAIALFEKFKVQYNILCVVTALSARYANKIYSFFKENRFEYIQFIPCLDALNEKKGLHQYSLKPSDLVKFLKLTFDRWYEDFMKGEYVSIRYFDNLVSIILGYGNEACNMSADANVSL
;
A
#
# COMPACT_ATOMS: atom_id res chain seq x y z
N MET A 1 18.09 -20.06 4.77
CA MET A 1 17.49 -19.01 5.65
C MET A 1 16.03 -18.81 5.29
N PRO A 2 15.18 -18.28 6.19
CA PRO A 2 13.82 -17.92 5.82
C PRO A 2 13.82 -16.84 4.73
N PRO A 3 12.71 -16.67 3.99
CA PRO A 3 12.55 -15.59 3.02
C PRO A 3 12.84 -14.21 3.64
N ILE A 4 13.58 -13.37 2.94
CA ILE A 4 13.92 -12.02 3.41
C ILE A 4 12.92 -11.02 2.83
N ASN A 5 12.30 -10.22 3.71
CA ASN A 5 11.40 -9.14 3.32
C ASN A 5 11.96 -7.81 3.82
N LEU A 6 12.26 -6.89 2.90
CA LEU A 6 12.73 -5.56 3.23
C LEU A 6 11.67 -4.51 2.92
N LEU A 7 11.44 -3.60 3.88
CA LEU A 7 10.64 -2.41 3.69
C LEU A 7 11.54 -1.19 3.61
N ILE A 8 11.70 -0.64 2.40
CA ILE A 8 12.58 0.48 2.09
C ILE A 8 11.79 1.78 2.00
N LYS A 9 12.28 2.83 2.66
CA LYS A 9 11.68 4.18 2.64
C LYS A 9 12.58 5.16 1.89
N PRO A 10 12.61 5.16 0.55
CA PRO A 10 13.59 5.89 -0.23
C PRO A 10 13.45 7.42 -0.12
N ALA A 11 12.26 7.90 0.26
CA ALA A 11 11.99 9.31 0.50
C ALA A 11 11.83 9.66 2.00
N SER A 12 12.23 8.75 2.90
CA SER A 12 12.02 8.91 4.36
C SER A 12 10.55 9.22 4.68
N SER A 13 10.26 10.36 5.34
CA SER A 13 8.91 10.86 5.62
C SER A 13 8.39 11.86 4.57
N ASN A 14 9.19 12.18 3.54
CA ASN A 14 8.81 13.15 2.54
C ASN A 14 7.63 12.65 1.70
N CYS A 15 6.62 13.51 1.51
CA CYS A 15 5.44 13.21 0.71
C CYS A 15 4.93 14.49 0.02
N ASN A 16 4.44 14.34 -1.20
CA ASN A 16 3.79 15.41 -1.96
C ASN A 16 2.31 15.61 -1.61
N LEU A 17 1.77 14.80 -0.66
CA LEU A 17 0.41 14.95 -0.12
C LEU A 17 0.42 15.37 1.35
N ARG A 18 -0.78 15.78 1.83
CA ARG A 18 -1.07 16.13 3.23
C ARG A 18 -2.35 15.45 3.69
N CYS A 19 -2.38 14.11 3.55
CA CYS A 19 -3.53 13.32 3.99
C CYS A 19 -3.78 13.54 5.48
N LYS A 20 -5.02 13.90 5.84
CA LYS A 20 -5.38 14.30 7.21
C LYS A 20 -5.14 13.23 8.28
N TYR A 21 -5.24 11.96 7.88
CA TYR A 21 -5.05 10.80 8.77
C TYR A 21 -3.66 10.17 8.66
N CYS A 22 -2.69 10.82 7.99
CA CYS A 22 -1.41 10.20 7.69
C CYS A 22 -0.57 9.98 8.95
N PHE A 23 -0.51 8.75 9.44
CA PHE A 23 0.29 8.40 10.62
C PHE A 23 1.79 8.59 10.41
N TYR A 24 2.30 8.56 9.17
CA TYR A 24 3.71 8.85 8.89
C TYR A 24 4.09 10.29 9.23
N HIS A 25 3.18 11.25 9.07
CA HIS A 25 3.43 12.64 9.52
C HIS A 25 3.53 12.69 11.03
N SER A 26 2.59 12.06 11.73
CA SER A 26 2.63 12.01 13.20
C SER A 26 3.91 11.35 13.71
N ILE A 27 4.32 10.21 13.10
CA ILE A 27 5.58 9.55 13.45
C ILE A 27 6.78 10.45 13.20
N ALA A 28 6.83 11.16 12.06
CA ALA A 28 7.93 12.03 11.71
C ALA A 28 8.03 13.21 12.68
N ASP A 29 6.88 13.80 13.04
CA ASP A 29 6.83 14.94 13.98
C ASP A 29 7.29 14.58 15.41
N ASN A 30 7.20 13.29 15.78
CA ASN A 30 7.65 12.77 17.06
C ASN A 30 9.12 12.27 17.05
N ARG A 31 9.86 12.45 15.95
CA ARG A 31 11.27 12.10 15.84
C ARG A 31 12.15 13.33 16.01
N GLU A 32 13.35 13.13 16.56
CA GLU A 32 14.39 14.14 16.61
C GLU A 32 14.74 14.65 15.20
N ILE A 33 14.93 13.73 14.25
CA ILE A 33 15.12 14.03 12.84
C ILE A 33 13.87 13.63 12.08
N LYS A 34 13.10 14.61 11.61
CA LYS A 34 11.82 14.39 10.91
C LYS A 34 11.98 13.64 9.59
N SER A 35 13.03 13.99 8.83
CA SER A 35 13.33 13.37 7.54
C SER A 35 14.82 13.32 7.28
N TYR A 36 15.30 12.19 6.76
CA TYR A 36 16.68 12.03 6.27
C TYR A 36 16.84 12.38 4.79
N GLY A 37 15.81 12.98 4.16
CA GLY A 37 15.85 13.28 2.74
C GLY A 37 15.57 12.07 1.85
N LEU A 38 16.18 12.06 0.68
CA LEU A 38 16.16 10.93 -0.25
C LEU A 38 17.32 9.99 0.04
N MET A 39 17.09 8.69 -0.16
CA MET A 39 18.12 7.67 0.00
C MET A 39 19.20 7.84 -1.08
N GLU A 40 20.46 7.87 -0.65
CA GLU A 40 21.61 7.92 -1.54
C GLU A 40 21.78 6.60 -2.32
N ILE A 41 22.30 6.69 -3.54
CA ILE A 41 22.47 5.53 -4.42
C ILE A 41 23.43 4.49 -3.83
N ASP A 42 24.50 4.93 -3.15
CA ASP A 42 25.46 4.03 -2.49
C ASP A 42 24.83 3.26 -1.32
N ALA A 43 23.92 3.91 -0.59
CA ALA A 43 23.14 3.26 0.45
C ALA A 43 22.20 2.20 -0.14
N LEU A 44 21.51 2.51 -1.25
CA LEU A 44 20.67 1.58 -1.97
C LEU A 44 21.48 0.37 -2.45
N GLU A 45 22.64 0.58 -3.09
CA GLU A 45 23.52 -0.49 -3.56
C GLU A 45 23.93 -1.41 -2.40
N THR A 46 24.32 -0.81 -1.28
CA THR A 46 24.73 -1.56 -0.08
C THR A 46 23.59 -2.42 0.47
N VAL A 47 22.37 -1.87 0.54
CA VAL A 47 21.18 -2.59 1.02
C VAL A 47 20.86 -3.77 0.10
N VAL A 48 20.80 -3.54 -1.22
CA VAL A 48 20.50 -4.59 -2.21
C VAL A 48 21.54 -5.70 -2.16
N LYS A 49 22.83 -5.33 -2.16
CA LYS A 49 23.96 -6.28 -2.08
C LYS A 49 23.87 -7.14 -0.83
N LYS A 50 23.69 -6.54 0.35
CA LYS A 50 23.57 -7.29 1.62
C LYS A 50 22.36 -8.20 1.62
N ALA A 51 21.18 -7.71 1.20
CA ALA A 51 19.98 -8.51 1.16
C ALA A 51 20.17 -9.78 0.31
N LEU A 52 20.70 -9.65 -0.90
CA LEU A 52 20.89 -10.77 -1.83
C LEU A 52 22.02 -11.73 -1.42
N ILE A 53 23.02 -11.26 -0.68
CA ILE A 53 24.04 -12.14 -0.07
C ILE A 53 23.39 -13.06 0.97
N TYR A 54 22.48 -12.55 1.79
CA TYR A 54 21.83 -13.32 2.86
C TYR A 54 20.61 -14.12 2.38
N ALA A 55 19.96 -13.73 1.30
CA ALA A 55 18.83 -14.48 0.76
C ALA A 55 19.27 -15.83 0.18
N ASP A 56 18.51 -16.90 0.48
CA ASP A 56 18.78 -18.24 -0.08
C ASP A 56 17.74 -18.65 -1.12
N GLU A 57 16.44 -18.43 -0.86
CA GLU A 57 15.35 -18.82 -1.76
C GLU A 57 14.63 -17.62 -2.37
N MET A 58 14.26 -16.67 -1.50
CA MET A 58 13.42 -15.52 -1.88
C MET A 58 13.86 -14.24 -1.17
N CYS A 59 13.79 -13.14 -1.90
CA CYS A 59 13.97 -11.80 -1.36
C CYS A 59 12.87 -10.86 -1.89
N THR A 60 12.12 -10.22 -1.00
CA THR A 60 11.09 -9.24 -1.37
C THR A 60 11.56 -7.83 -0.99
N PHE A 61 11.61 -6.95 -1.97
CA PHE A 61 11.86 -5.53 -1.76
C PHE A 61 10.56 -4.75 -1.90
N SER A 62 10.12 -4.15 -0.80
CA SER A 62 8.89 -3.33 -0.74
C SER A 62 9.26 -1.88 -0.50
N PHE A 63 8.80 -0.98 -1.34
CA PHE A 63 9.01 0.46 -1.22
C PHE A 63 7.75 1.13 -0.66
N GLN A 64 7.91 1.81 0.48
CA GLN A 64 6.81 2.45 1.21
C GLN A 64 7.33 3.64 2.02
N GLY A 65 6.43 4.38 2.68
CA GLY A 65 6.75 5.45 3.62
C GLY A 65 6.98 6.80 2.95
N GLY A 66 6.34 7.86 3.43
CA GLY A 66 6.21 9.09 2.69
C GLY A 66 5.58 8.82 1.31
N GLU A 67 6.22 9.30 0.26
CA GLU A 67 5.89 8.89 -1.12
C GLU A 67 7.16 8.39 -1.83
N PRO A 68 7.31 7.09 -2.07
CA PRO A 68 8.53 6.52 -2.64
C PRO A 68 8.90 7.06 -4.02
N THR A 69 7.91 7.43 -4.85
CA THR A 69 8.15 7.95 -6.21
C THR A 69 8.85 9.31 -6.22
N LEU A 70 8.94 10.01 -5.08
CA LEU A 70 9.75 11.22 -4.94
C LEU A 70 11.26 10.96 -5.13
N ALA A 71 11.73 9.74 -4.93
CA ALA A 71 13.12 9.38 -5.23
C ALA A 71 13.45 9.43 -6.73
N GLY A 72 12.40 9.51 -7.59
CA GLY A 72 12.55 9.56 -9.03
C GLY A 72 12.72 8.19 -9.68
N ILE A 73 12.40 8.10 -10.96
CA ILE A 73 12.44 6.83 -11.69
C ILE A 73 13.86 6.29 -11.85
N ASP A 74 14.86 7.18 -11.94
CA ASP A 74 16.27 6.78 -12.10
C ASP A 74 16.81 6.04 -10.86
N PHE A 75 16.32 6.39 -9.66
CA PHE A 75 16.59 5.63 -8.45
C PHE A 75 16.11 4.17 -8.59
N PHE A 76 14.91 3.97 -9.10
CA PHE A 76 14.36 2.63 -9.30
C PHE A 76 15.02 1.86 -10.45
N LYS A 77 15.47 2.56 -11.51
CA LYS A 77 16.28 1.96 -12.57
C LYS A 77 17.61 1.43 -11.99
N LYS A 78 18.27 2.23 -11.13
CA LYS A 78 19.49 1.81 -10.41
C LYS A 78 19.23 0.64 -9.46
N PHE A 79 18.09 0.63 -8.77
CA PHE A 79 17.67 -0.49 -7.93
C PHE A 79 17.61 -1.80 -8.73
N ILE A 80 16.98 -1.81 -9.92
CA ILE A 80 16.91 -2.99 -10.79
C ILE A 80 18.32 -3.39 -11.29
N GLU A 81 19.15 -2.41 -11.68
CA GLU A 81 20.54 -2.66 -12.09
C GLU A 81 21.34 -3.38 -10.97
N PHE A 82 21.24 -2.89 -9.73
CA PHE A 82 21.92 -3.51 -8.59
C PHE A 82 21.34 -4.88 -8.25
N THR A 83 20.03 -5.05 -8.33
CA THR A 83 19.40 -6.36 -8.12
C THR A 83 19.93 -7.38 -9.10
N ASN A 84 19.99 -7.06 -10.39
CA ASN A 84 20.54 -7.94 -11.41
C ASN A 84 22.04 -8.22 -11.20
N LYS A 85 22.81 -7.20 -10.80
CA LYS A 85 24.26 -7.32 -10.54
C LYS A 85 24.56 -8.24 -9.36
N TYR A 86 23.78 -8.18 -8.28
CA TYR A 86 24.10 -8.88 -7.02
C TYR A 86 23.31 -10.17 -6.80
N ASN A 87 22.30 -10.48 -7.62
CA ASN A 87 21.56 -11.74 -7.53
C ASN A 87 22.35 -12.91 -8.18
N THR A 88 23.53 -13.17 -7.68
CA THR A 88 24.41 -14.24 -8.21
C THR A 88 23.95 -15.65 -7.85
N LYS A 89 23.08 -15.76 -6.85
CA LYS A 89 22.50 -17.04 -6.41
C LYS A 89 21.20 -17.40 -7.14
N ASN A 90 20.71 -16.54 -8.04
CA ASN A 90 19.42 -16.68 -8.74
C ASN A 90 18.22 -16.87 -7.78
N VAL A 91 18.21 -16.19 -6.65
CA VAL A 91 17.06 -16.18 -5.74
C VAL A 91 15.85 -15.53 -6.41
N ILE A 92 14.64 -15.98 -6.05
CA ILE A 92 13.40 -15.34 -6.50
C ILE A 92 13.32 -13.95 -5.87
N VAL A 93 13.23 -12.91 -6.70
CA VAL A 93 13.14 -11.53 -6.21
C VAL A 93 11.76 -10.96 -6.55
N ASN A 94 11.03 -10.49 -5.53
CA ASN A 94 9.74 -9.83 -5.68
C ASN A 94 9.89 -8.34 -5.40
N PHE A 95 9.16 -7.52 -6.16
CA PHE A 95 9.14 -6.08 -6.03
C PHE A 95 7.74 -5.57 -5.72
N ALA A 96 7.62 -4.72 -4.71
CA ALA A 96 6.37 -4.06 -4.37
C ALA A 96 6.58 -2.55 -4.17
N LEU A 97 5.59 -1.76 -4.58
CA LEU A 97 5.59 -0.31 -4.42
C LEU A 97 4.24 0.15 -3.88
N GLN A 98 4.23 0.82 -2.73
CA GLN A 98 3.04 1.54 -2.25
C GLN A 98 3.16 3.02 -2.60
N THR A 99 2.20 3.53 -3.38
CA THR A 99 2.21 4.91 -3.85
C THR A 99 0.85 5.59 -3.75
N ASN A 100 0.88 6.91 -3.62
CA ASN A 100 -0.32 7.74 -3.76
C ASN A 100 -0.71 8.01 -5.24
N GLY A 101 0.09 7.57 -6.20
CA GLY A 101 -0.19 7.62 -7.63
C GLY A 101 0.00 9.00 -8.30
N ILE A 102 0.34 10.06 -7.58
CA ILE A 102 0.34 11.44 -8.11
C ILE A 102 1.43 11.67 -9.17
N LEU A 103 2.57 10.99 -9.04
CA LEU A 103 3.70 11.14 -9.95
C LEU A 103 3.75 10.06 -11.05
N ILE A 104 2.77 9.17 -11.07
CA ILE A 104 2.70 8.11 -12.08
C ILE A 104 2.35 8.71 -13.44
N ASN A 105 3.22 8.47 -14.41
CA ASN A 105 3.09 8.79 -15.83
C ASN A 105 3.32 7.53 -16.68
N GLU A 106 3.34 7.64 -17.99
CA GLU A 106 3.54 6.50 -18.90
C GLU A 106 4.89 5.82 -18.68
N GLU A 107 5.96 6.59 -18.46
CA GLU A 107 7.30 6.04 -18.19
C GLU A 107 7.32 5.18 -16.91
N TRP A 108 6.68 5.66 -15.84
CA TRP A 108 6.52 4.89 -14.62
C TRP A 108 5.69 3.62 -14.84
N ALA A 109 4.56 3.71 -15.54
CA ALA A 109 3.71 2.55 -15.78
C ALA A 109 4.42 1.48 -16.60
N GLU A 110 5.15 1.87 -17.65
CA GLU A 110 5.96 0.96 -18.45
C GLU A 110 7.09 0.32 -17.64
N PHE A 111 7.79 1.09 -16.81
CA PHE A 111 8.85 0.60 -15.93
C PHE A 111 8.32 -0.43 -14.93
N LEU A 112 7.20 -0.14 -14.26
CA LEU A 112 6.58 -1.03 -13.27
C LEU A 112 6.13 -2.35 -13.91
N PHE A 113 5.51 -2.28 -15.09
CA PHE A 113 5.12 -3.46 -15.85
C PHE A 113 6.33 -4.32 -16.25
N ARG A 114 7.34 -3.71 -16.89
CA ARG A 114 8.52 -4.44 -17.37
C ARG A 114 9.30 -5.15 -16.27
N ASN A 115 9.26 -4.63 -15.06
CA ASN A 115 9.97 -5.18 -13.91
C ASN A 115 9.06 -5.95 -12.94
N ASN A 116 7.83 -6.27 -13.34
CA ASN A 116 6.87 -7.06 -12.54
C ASN A 116 6.64 -6.53 -11.12
N PHE A 117 6.53 -5.20 -10.95
CA PHE A 117 6.17 -4.64 -9.66
C PHE A 117 4.71 -4.90 -9.33
N LEU A 118 4.45 -5.35 -8.09
CA LEU A 118 3.12 -5.28 -7.50
C LEU A 118 2.92 -3.89 -6.90
N VAL A 119 1.91 -3.16 -7.39
CA VAL A 119 1.68 -1.78 -6.95
C VAL A 119 0.47 -1.69 -6.02
N GLY A 120 0.68 -1.20 -4.79
CA GLY A 120 -0.40 -0.80 -3.90
C GLY A 120 -0.75 0.67 -4.14
N ILE A 121 -1.90 0.96 -4.78
CA ILE A 121 -2.32 2.33 -5.02
C ILE A 121 -3.35 2.80 -4.00
N SER A 122 -3.11 3.99 -3.48
CA SER A 122 -3.93 4.58 -2.42
C SER A 122 -5.23 5.20 -2.95
N LEU A 123 -6.38 4.55 -2.71
CA LEU A 123 -7.70 5.05 -3.12
C LEU A 123 -8.77 4.69 -2.07
N ASP A 124 -9.35 5.70 -1.41
CA ASP A 124 -10.27 5.50 -0.27
C ASP A 124 -11.75 5.38 -0.66
N GLY A 125 -12.05 5.16 -1.93
CA GLY A 125 -13.42 5.06 -2.45
C GLY A 125 -13.77 6.19 -3.43
N PRO A 126 -15.06 6.52 -3.60
CA PRO A 126 -15.49 7.55 -4.53
C PRO A 126 -14.97 8.94 -4.16
N LYS A 127 -15.03 9.85 -5.13
CA LYS A 127 -14.37 11.17 -5.11
C LYS A 127 -14.64 11.99 -3.85
N ASP A 128 -15.87 12.03 -3.40
CA ASP A 128 -16.29 12.78 -2.20
C ASP A 128 -15.65 12.23 -0.93
N ILE A 129 -15.59 10.90 -0.78
CA ILE A 129 -14.98 10.24 0.37
C ILE A 129 -13.45 10.39 0.31
N HIS A 130 -12.84 10.07 -0.83
CA HIS A 130 -11.40 10.15 -1.03
C HIS A 130 -10.85 11.57 -0.76
N ASN A 131 -11.47 12.57 -1.37
CA ASN A 131 -11.00 13.96 -1.30
C ASN A 131 -11.21 14.61 0.08
N THR A 132 -12.02 14.03 0.96
CA THR A 132 -12.21 14.54 2.33
C THR A 132 -10.89 14.48 3.13
N HIS A 133 -10.08 13.47 2.89
CA HIS A 133 -8.86 13.23 3.66
C HIS A 133 -7.59 13.23 2.83
N ARG A 134 -7.64 12.76 1.56
CA ARG A 134 -6.46 12.74 0.67
C ARG A 134 -6.36 14.02 -0.13
N ILE A 135 -5.61 14.96 0.42
CA ILE A 135 -5.40 16.29 -0.14
C ILE A 135 -3.91 16.54 -0.43
N ASP A 136 -3.64 17.40 -1.39
CA ASP A 136 -2.28 17.86 -1.67
C ASP A 136 -1.90 19.06 -0.76
N VAL A 137 -0.70 19.59 -0.97
CA VAL A 137 -0.16 20.73 -0.19
C VAL A 137 -0.97 22.02 -0.38
N LYS A 138 -1.85 22.09 -1.39
CA LYS A 138 -2.76 23.21 -1.66
C LYS A 138 -4.18 22.94 -1.15
N ASN A 139 -4.38 21.90 -0.33
CA ASN A 139 -5.68 21.44 0.13
C ASN A 139 -6.64 20.99 -0.99
N SER A 140 -6.12 20.65 -2.16
CA SER A 140 -6.92 20.15 -3.28
C SER A 140 -7.04 18.63 -3.22
N GLY A 141 -8.24 18.10 -3.52
CA GLY A 141 -8.47 16.66 -3.57
C GLY A 141 -7.69 15.98 -4.70
N THR A 142 -7.30 14.74 -4.48
CA THR A 142 -6.37 14.01 -5.35
C THR A 142 -7.01 12.92 -6.19
N PHE A 143 -8.31 12.63 -6.02
CA PHE A 143 -9.04 11.56 -6.68
C PHE A 143 -8.80 11.47 -8.20
N ASN A 144 -8.96 12.58 -8.92
CA ASN A 144 -8.84 12.56 -10.38
C ASN A 144 -7.40 12.20 -10.84
N LYS A 145 -6.37 12.58 -10.06
CA LYS A 145 -4.97 12.23 -10.36
C LYS A 145 -4.73 10.74 -10.13
N VAL A 146 -5.26 10.18 -9.05
CA VAL A 146 -5.17 8.75 -8.74
C VAL A 146 -5.88 7.91 -9.81
N MET A 147 -7.09 8.29 -10.22
CA MET A 147 -7.82 7.60 -11.29
C MET A 147 -7.07 7.63 -12.63
N LYS A 148 -6.35 8.74 -12.94
CA LYS A 148 -5.46 8.78 -14.11
C LYS A 148 -4.31 7.78 -14.00
N ALA A 149 -3.69 7.65 -12.82
CA ALA A 149 -2.64 6.67 -12.59
C ALA A 149 -3.16 5.24 -12.77
N ILE A 150 -4.36 4.94 -12.25
CA ILE A 150 -5.00 3.63 -12.43
C ILE A 150 -5.27 3.36 -13.92
N ALA A 151 -5.76 4.34 -14.67
CA ALA A 151 -5.97 4.17 -16.12
C ALA A 151 -4.66 3.87 -16.87
N LEU A 152 -3.52 4.40 -16.41
CA LEU A 152 -2.20 4.02 -16.94
C LEU A 152 -1.82 2.59 -16.53
N PHE A 153 -2.11 2.17 -15.31
CA PHE A 153 -1.85 0.79 -14.91
C PHE A 153 -2.64 -0.20 -15.76
N GLU A 154 -3.92 0.06 -16.03
CA GLU A 154 -4.74 -0.74 -16.93
C GLU A 154 -4.16 -0.77 -18.36
N LYS A 155 -3.83 0.42 -18.91
CA LYS A 155 -3.25 0.55 -20.26
C LYS A 155 -1.96 -0.26 -20.41
N PHE A 156 -1.07 -0.22 -19.41
CA PHE A 156 0.23 -0.89 -19.44
C PHE A 156 0.21 -2.29 -18.80
N LYS A 157 -0.95 -2.76 -18.28
CA LYS A 157 -1.11 -4.07 -17.60
C LYS A 157 -0.23 -4.22 -16.35
N VAL A 158 -0.03 -3.14 -15.62
CA VAL A 158 0.67 -3.16 -14.32
C VAL A 158 -0.19 -3.92 -13.32
N GLN A 159 0.39 -4.84 -12.56
CA GLN A 159 -0.31 -5.51 -11.47
C GLN A 159 -0.48 -4.53 -10.30
N TYR A 160 -1.72 -4.34 -9.85
CA TYR A 160 -1.98 -3.44 -8.74
C TYR A 160 -3.12 -3.91 -7.84
N ASN A 161 -3.11 -3.43 -6.61
CA ASN A 161 -4.20 -3.56 -5.66
C ASN A 161 -4.58 -2.18 -5.10
N ILE A 162 -5.85 -2.04 -4.72
CA ILE A 162 -6.37 -0.83 -4.08
C ILE A 162 -6.10 -0.89 -2.58
N LEU A 163 -5.42 0.14 -2.06
CA LEU A 163 -5.23 0.35 -0.62
C LEU A 163 -6.21 1.42 -0.14
N CYS A 164 -7.24 1.00 0.59
CA CYS A 164 -8.30 1.85 1.09
C CYS A 164 -8.19 2.01 2.61
N VAL A 165 -7.93 3.22 3.08
CA VAL A 165 -7.92 3.51 4.52
C VAL A 165 -9.35 3.72 5.01
N VAL A 166 -9.76 2.88 5.97
CA VAL A 166 -11.08 2.97 6.60
C VAL A 166 -11.02 3.97 7.76
N THR A 167 -11.59 5.15 7.56
CA THR A 167 -11.76 6.20 8.57
C THR A 167 -13.15 6.16 9.18
N ALA A 168 -13.43 6.97 10.21
CA ALA A 168 -14.78 7.14 10.75
C ALA A 168 -15.80 7.59 9.68
N LEU A 169 -15.37 8.36 8.68
CA LEU A 169 -16.23 8.75 7.56
C LEU A 169 -16.50 7.56 6.66
N SER A 170 -15.45 6.90 6.14
CA SER A 170 -15.59 5.76 5.22
C SER A 170 -16.38 4.61 5.84
N ALA A 171 -16.25 4.38 7.15
CA ALA A 171 -17.00 3.35 7.86
C ALA A 171 -18.54 3.52 7.78
N ARG A 172 -19.02 4.75 7.61
CA ARG A 172 -20.46 5.04 7.44
C ARG A 172 -20.97 4.74 6.02
N TYR A 173 -20.05 4.61 5.05
CA TYR A 173 -20.37 4.48 3.64
C TYR A 173 -19.84 3.17 3.02
N ALA A 174 -19.79 2.09 3.82
CA ALA A 174 -19.30 0.78 3.40
C ALA A 174 -19.87 0.31 2.05
N ASN A 175 -21.20 0.34 1.92
CA ASN A 175 -21.89 -0.06 0.68
C ASN A 175 -21.51 0.82 -0.51
N LYS A 176 -21.41 2.13 -0.33
CA LYS A 176 -21.03 3.07 -1.40
C LYS A 176 -19.59 2.83 -1.87
N ILE A 177 -18.68 2.57 -0.95
CA ILE A 177 -17.28 2.27 -1.24
C ILE A 177 -17.17 0.94 -1.99
N TYR A 178 -17.84 -0.10 -1.50
CA TYR A 178 -17.83 -1.42 -2.15
C TYR A 178 -18.42 -1.36 -3.56
N SER A 179 -19.61 -0.73 -3.74
CA SER A 179 -20.23 -0.56 -5.06
C SER A 179 -19.30 0.21 -6.01
N PHE A 180 -18.65 1.29 -5.55
CA PHE A 180 -17.71 2.06 -6.35
C PHE A 180 -16.53 1.20 -6.83
N PHE A 181 -15.94 0.37 -5.97
CA PHE A 181 -14.84 -0.50 -6.37
C PHE A 181 -15.28 -1.56 -7.38
N LYS A 182 -16.45 -2.15 -7.19
CA LYS A 182 -17.03 -3.13 -8.11
C LYS A 182 -17.36 -2.51 -9.49
N GLU A 183 -18.00 -1.33 -9.52
CA GLU A 183 -18.33 -0.62 -10.75
C GLU A 183 -17.09 -0.25 -11.57
N ASN A 184 -15.96 0.03 -10.90
CA ASN A 184 -14.66 0.27 -11.54
C ASN A 184 -13.86 -1.01 -11.82
N ARG A 185 -14.40 -2.20 -11.52
CA ARG A 185 -13.79 -3.51 -11.75
C ARG A 185 -12.43 -3.68 -11.06
N PHE A 186 -12.29 -3.13 -9.86
CA PHE A 186 -11.09 -3.37 -9.05
C PHE A 186 -11.15 -4.76 -8.43
N GLU A 187 -10.21 -5.61 -8.80
CA GLU A 187 -10.21 -7.04 -8.45
C GLU A 187 -9.53 -7.32 -7.11
N TYR A 188 -8.61 -6.47 -6.68
CA TYR A 188 -7.81 -6.68 -5.47
C TYR A 188 -7.90 -5.47 -4.55
N ILE A 189 -8.45 -5.68 -3.36
CA ILE A 189 -8.73 -4.60 -2.40
C ILE A 189 -8.17 -4.95 -1.02
N GLN A 190 -7.49 -4.00 -0.41
CA GLN A 190 -7.06 -4.08 0.98
C GLN A 190 -7.66 -2.93 1.78
N PHE A 191 -8.52 -3.24 2.74
CA PHE A 191 -9.00 -2.30 3.73
C PHE A 191 -7.99 -2.18 4.86
N ILE A 192 -7.59 -0.95 5.18
CA ILE A 192 -6.58 -0.63 6.19
C ILE A 192 -7.26 0.22 7.28
N PRO A 193 -7.40 -0.27 8.51
CA PRO A 193 -7.95 0.53 9.59
C PRO A 193 -7.13 1.80 9.81
N CYS A 194 -7.82 2.95 9.88
CA CYS A 194 -7.18 4.22 10.21
C CYS A 194 -6.67 4.21 11.65
N LEU A 195 -5.42 4.62 11.82
CA LEU A 195 -4.82 4.80 13.14
C LEU A 195 -4.86 6.26 13.57
N ASP A 196 -5.09 6.51 14.85
CA ASP A 196 -4.92 7.84 15.43
C ASP A 196 -3.43 8.22 15.48
N ALA A 197 -3.17 9.52 15.51
CA ALA A 197 -1.83 10.05 15.64
C ALA A 197 -1.15 9.58 16.95
N LEU A 198 0.19 9.41 16.91
CA LEU A 198 0.96 9.06 18.07
C LEU A 198 0.92 10.20 19.10
N ASN A 199 0.90 9.82 20.38
CA ASN A 199 0.92 10.75 21.51
C ASN A 199 -0.29 11.69 21.61
N GLU A 200 -1.35 11.43 20.85
CA GLU A 200 -2.62 12.16 20.94
C GLU A 200 -3.71 11.29 21.58
N LYS A 201 -4.74 11.96 22.10
CA LYS A 201 -5.90 11.28 22.68
C LYS A 201 -6.64 10.54 21.58
N LYS A 202 -6.86 9.23 21.76
CA LYS A 202 -7.62 8.40 20.82
C LYS A 202 -9.04 8.96 20.64
N GLY A 203 -9.50 9.00 19.39
CA GLY A 203 -10.83 9.50 19.04
C GLY A 203 -10.91 11.03 18.94
N LEU A 204 -9.79 11.76 18.94
CA LEU A 204 -9.77 13.23 18.91
C LEU A 204 -10.21 13.80 17.55
N HIS A 205 -9.86 13.12 16.46
CA HIS A 205 -10.06 13.64 15.12
C HIS A 205 -11.35 13.14 14.46
N GLN A 206 -11.84 13.87 13.49
CA GLN A 206 -13.00 13.46 12.69
C GLN A 206 -12.77 12.18 11.88
N TYR A 207 -11.51 11.84 11.59
CA TYR A 207 -11.15 10.59 10.92
C TYR A 207 -10.96 9.42 11.87
N SER A 208 -10.88 9.65 13.18
CA SER A 208 -10.60 8.62 14.19
C SER A 208 -11.62 7.49 14.13
N LEU A 209 -11.15 6.30 13.81
CA LEU A 209 -11.96 5.10 13.62
C LEU A 209 -12.19 4.39 14.96
N LYS A 210 -13.44 4.22 15.35
CA LYS A 210 -13.79 3.40 16.52
C LYS A 210 -13.82 1.91 16.14
N PRO A 211 -13.41 1.00 17.05
CA PRO A 211 -13.48 -0.44 16.79
C PRO A 211 -14.90 -0.91 16.39
N SER A 212 -15.94 -0.37 17.02
CA SER A 212 -17.34 -0.67 16.67
C SER A 212 -17.71 -0.28 15.23
N ASP A 213 -17.18 0.86 14.74
CA ASP A 213 -17.43 1.33 13.38
C ASP A 213 -16.69 0.47 12.35
N LEU A 214 -15.46 0.03 12.68
CA LEU A 214 -14.72 -0.92 11.86
C LEU A 214 -15.44 -2.26 11.74
N VAL A 215 -15.92 -2.82 12.87
CA VAL A 215 -16.68 -4.06 12.88
C VAL A 215 -17.93 -3.95 12.01
N LYS A 216 -18.66 -2.84 12.14
CA LYS A 216 -19.85 -2.58 11.32
C LYS A 216 -19.49 -2.47 9.82
N PHE A 217 -18.42 -1.76 9.50
CA PHE A 217 -17.91 -1.64 8.12
C PHE A 217 -17.59 -3.01 7.52
N LEU A 218 -16.82 -3.81 8.26
CA LEU A 218 -16.39 -5.14 7.79
C LEU A 218 -17.59 -6.08 7.60
N LYS A 219 -18.57 -6.08 8.52
CA LYS A 219 -19.78 -6.90 8.39
C LYS A 219 -20.59 -6.51 7.15
N LEU A 220 -20.90 -5.21 6.99
CA LEU A 220 -21.66 -4.72 5.82
C LEU A 220 -20.95 -5.00 4.49
N THR A 221 -19.62 -4.89 4.48
CA THR A 221 -18.82 -5.18 3.29
C THR A 221 -18.77 -6.69 3.02
N PHE A 222 -18.67 -7.51 4.08
CA PHE A 222 -18.68 -8.96 3.97
C PHE A 222 -20.01 -9.48 3.40
N ASP A 223 -21.13 -8.99 3.91
CA ASP A 223 -22.46 -9.42 3.43
C ASP A 223 -22.59 -9.20 1.91
N ARG A 224 -22.17 -8.01 1.42
CA ARG A 224 -22.18 -7.68 -0.01
C ARG A 224 -21.19 -8.52 -0.81
N TRP A 225 -19.99 -8.69 -0.29
CA TRP A 225 -18.94 -9.53 -0.90
C TRP A 225 -19.40 -10.99 -1.02
N TYR A 226 -20.05 -11.52 0.02
CA TYR A 226 -20.56 -12.89 0.02
C TYR A 226 -21.73 -13.08 -0.97
N GLU A 227 -22.66 -12.11 -1.04
CA GLU A 227 -23.71 -12.11 -2.04
C GLU A 227 -23.17 -12.15 -3.48
N ASP A 228 -22.13 -11.39 -3.76
CA ASP A 228 -21.47 -11.36 -5.07
C ASP A 228 -20.68 -12.66 -5.34
N PHE A 229 -19.98 -13.17 -4.34
CA PHE A 229 -19.29 -14.45 -4.42
C PHE A 229 -20.26 -15.59 -4.78
N MET A 230 -21.45 -15.64 -4.16
CA MET A 230 -22.48 -16.64 -4.46
C MET A 230 -23.08 -16.53 -5.87
N LYS A 231 -22.91 -15.37 -6.54
CA LYS A 231 -23.28 -15.15 -7.94
C LYS A 231 -22.12 -15.42 -8.91
N GLY A 232 -20.95 -15.82 -8.42
CA GLY A 232 -19.76 -16.03 -9.23
C GLY A 232 -18.99 -14.72 -9.56
N GLU A 233 -19.32 -13.61 -8.91
CA GLU A 233 -18.68 -12.31 -9.09
C GLU A 233 -17.66 -12.09 -7.97
N TYR A 234 -16.49 -12.73 -8.07
CA TYR A 234 -15.46 -12.66 -7.04
C TYR A 234 -14.59 -11.42 -7.15
N VAL A 235 -14.39 -10.76 -6.01
CA VAL A 235 -13.42 -9.69 -5.78
C VAL A 235 -12.52 -10.11 -4.61
N SER A 236 -11.21 -10.08 -4.78
CA SER A 236 -10.28 -10.37 -3.70
C SER A 236 -10.26 -9.24 -2.69
N ILE A 237 -10.78 -9.48 -1.50
CA ILE A 237 -10.65 -8.59 -0.36
C ILE A 237 -9.72 -9.26 0.64
N ARG A 238 -8.48 -8.82 0.69
CA ARG A 238 -7.40 -9.49 1.45
C ARG A 238 -7.78 -9.87 2.88
N TYR A 239 -8.58 -9.03 3.56
CA TYR A 239 -9.05 -9.33 4.91
C TYR A 239 -9.95 -10.58 4.94
N PHE A 240 -10.90 -10.69 4.00
CA PHE A 240 -11.83 -11.82 3.94
C PHE A 240 -11.14 -13.08 3.41
N ASP A 241 -10.27 -12.94 2.42
CA ASP A 241 -9.48 -14.07 1.88
C ASP A 241 -8.63 -14.72 2.97
N ASN A 242 -7.97 -13.90 3.81
CA ASN A 242 -7.21 -14.43 4.96
C ASN A 242 -8.10 -15.09 6.01
N LEU A 243 -9.28 -14.54 6.33
CA LEU A 243 -10.21 -15.19 7.26
C LEU A 243 -10.70 -16.55 6.74
N VAL A 244 -11.09 -16.61 5.48
CA VAL A 244 -11.52 -17.87 4.82
C VAL A 244 -10.36 -18.87 4.83
N SER A 245 -9.15 -18.42 4.48
CA SER A 245 -7.95 -19.26 4.48
C SER A 245 -7.65 -19.85 5.86
N ILE A 246 -7.75 -19.04 6.93
CA ILE A 246 -7.58 -19.50 8.32
C ILE A 246 -8.64 -20.55 8.69
N ILE A 247 -9.91 -20.30 8.35
CA ILE A 247 -11.01 -21.23 8.66
C ILE A 247 -10.82 -22.57 7.94
N LEU A 248 -10.31 -22.54 6.73
CA LEU A 248 -10.04 -23.73 5.91
C LEU A 248 -8.70 -24.42 6.27
N GLY A 249 -7.90 -23.87 7.19
CA GLY A 249 -6.63 -24.44 7.63
C GLY A 249 -5.44 -24.22 6.68
N TYR A 250 -5.54 -23.30 5.73
CA TYR A 250 -4.46 -22.97 4.78
C TYR A 250 -3.46 -21.91 5.27
N GLY A 251 -3.64 -21.38 6.46
CA GLY A 251 -2.82 -20.27 6.97
C GLY A 251 -3.25 -18.91 6.42
N ASN A 252 -2.43 -17.88 6.61
CA ASN A 252 -2.73 -16.52 6.18
C ASN A 252 -1.45 -15.75 5.83
N GLU A 253 -1.61 -14.66 5.06
CA GLU A 253 -0.51 -13.76 4.70
C GLU A 253 -0.43 -12.52 5.61
N ALA A 254 -1.43 -12.29 6.45
CA ALA A 254 -1.53 -11.11 7.28
C ALA A 254 -0.96 -11.37 8.67
N CYS A 255 0.17 -10.77 9.00
CA CYS A 255 0.87 -10.94 10.29
C CYS A 255 0.01 -10.59 11.51
N ASN A 256 -1.01 -9.73 11.36
CA ASN A 256 -1.94 -9.39 12.44
C ASN A 256 -3.05 -10.44 12.67
N MET A 257 -3.12 -11.47 11.84
CA MET A 257 -4.06 -12.59 11.96
C MET A 257 -3.36 -13.90 12.32
N SER A 258 -2.04 -13.91 12.34
CA SER A 258 -1.19 -15.04 12.70
C SER A 258 -0.68 -14.87 14.13
N ALA A 259 -0.58 -15.99 14.87
CA ALA A 259 0.09 -16.01 16.18
C ALA A 259 1.62 -15.95 16.01
N ASP A 260 2.14 -16.23 14.83
CA ASP A 260 3.57 -16.28 14.55
C ASP A 260 4.11 -14.93 14.08
N ALA A 261 5.25 -14.52 14.63
CA ALA A 261 5.96 -13.35 14.18
C ALA A 261 6.65 -13.64 12.84
N ASN A 262 6.33 -12.86 11.80
CA ASN A 262 7.10 -12.88 10.56
C ASN A 262 8.42 -12.13 10.76
N VAL A 263 9.52 -12.70 10.25
CA VAL A 263 10.81 -12.01 10.18
C VAL A 263 10.73 -10.99 9.05
N SER A 264 10.47 -9.73 9.40
CA SER A 264 10.60 -8.59 8.49
C SER A 264 11.66 -7.64 9.04
N LEU A 265 12.63 -7.32 8.21
CA LEU A 265 13.73 -6.39 8.51
C LEU A 265 13.48 -5.01 7.87
#